data_826d049f39bf8adcf57a89296f3c2e3a
#
_entry.id   826d049f39bf8adcf57a89296f3c2e3a
#
_cell.length_a   1.000
_cell.length_b   1.000
_cell.length_c   1.000
_cell.angle_alpha   90.00
_cell.angle_beta   90.00
_cell.angle_gamma   90.00
#
_symmetry.space_group_name_H-M   'P 1'
#
loop_
_entity.id
_entity.type
_entity.pdbx_description
1 polymer ?
#
loop_
_entity_poly.entity_id
_entity_poly.type
_entity_poly.pdbx_seq_one_letter_code
_entity_poly.pdbx_strand_id
1 'polypeptide(L)'
;MDKPLPPGYPLPSVDKDGRAIRVGAQVRIESVRSCTKGLPFEDQKRLRSHEGQVLSVLEIDRYGMIWFGSDGSSSPDFSLRPEDVTVI
;
A
#
# COMPACT_ATOMS: atom_id res chain seq x y z
N MET A 1 19.17 -2.84 -17.97
CA MET A 1 19.30 -1.44 -17.57
C MET A 1 17.94 -0.90 -17.15
N ASP A 2 17.84 -0.40 -15.93
CA ASP A 2 16.56 0.06 -15.42
C ASP A 2 16.16 1.38 -16.05
N LYS A 3 14.87 1.52 -16.38
CA LYS A 3 14.35 2.78 -16.87
C LYS A 3 14.32 3.79 -15.70
N PRO A 4 14.58 5.07 -15.95
CA PRO A 4 14.44 6.07 -14.91
C PRO A 4 12.98 6.13 -14.43
N LEU A 5 12.81 6.42 -13.14
CA LEU A 5 11.48 6.54 -12.57
C LEU A 5 10.78 7.80 -13.10
N PRO A 6 9.45 7.76 -13.26
CA PRO A 6 8.69 8.94 -13.63
C PRO A 6 8.86 10.07 -12.61
N PRO A 7 8.57 11.33 -12.98
CA PRO A 7 8.57 12.43 -12.01
C PRO A 7 7.65 12.11 -10.83
N GLY A 8 8.09 12.46 -9.62
CA GLY A 8 7.36 12.19 -8.40
C GLY A 8 7.65 10.85 -7.75
N TYR A 9 8.51 10.02 -8.38
CA TYR A 9 8.90 8.73 -7.83
C TYR A 9 10.39 8.70 -7.51
N PRO A 10 10.82 7.88 -6.54
CA PRO A 10 9.96 7.08 -5.67
C PRO A 10 9.13 7.95 -4.73
N LEU A 11 7.99 7.43 -4.33
CA LEU A 11 7.17 8.11 -3.33
C LEU A 11 7.91 8.11 -1.99
N PRO A 12 7.77 9.16 -1.17
CA PRO A 12 8.39 9.15 0.14
C PRO A 12 7.76 8.06 1.02
N SER A 13 8.60 7.34 1.78
CA SER A 13 8.15 6.24 2.64
C SER A 13 7.61 6.79 3.97
N VAL A 14 6.58 7.60 3.88
CA VAL A 14 5.89 8.18 5.04
C VAL A 14 4.39 8.00 4.87
N ASP A 15 3.69 7.84 5.99
CA ASP A 15 2.25 7.71 5.99
C ASP A 15 1.57 9.08 5.79
N LYS A 16 0.25 9.10 5.88
CA LYS A 16 -0.52 10.34 5.68
C LYS A 16 -0.18 11.42 6.72
N ASP A 17 0.37 11.03 7.86
CA ASP A 17 0.74 11.94 8.95
C ASP A 17 2.24 12.25 8.99
N GLY A 18 3.01 11.76 8.01
CA GLY A 18 4.44 12.00 7.92
C GLY A 18 5.31 11.05 8.72
N ARG A 19 4.73 9.97 9.25
CA ARG A 19 5.50 8.97 10.00
C ARG A 19 6.20 8.01 9.05
N ALA A 20 7.45 7.64 9.37
CA ALA A 20 8.22 6.73 8.54
C ALA A 20 7.58 5.34 8.47
N ILE A 21 7.51 4.77 7.26
CA ILE A 21 7.00 3.42 7.02
C ILE A 21 8.19 2.53 6.71
N ARG A 22 8.25 1.36 7.34
CA ARG A 22 9.29 0.36 7.11
C ARG A 22 8.68 -1.00 6.86
N VAL A 23 9.42 -1.86 6.16
CA VAL A 23 9.02 -3.27 6.02
C VAL A 23 8.89 -3.88 7.41
N GLY A 24 7.79 -4.58 7.64
CA GLY A 24 7.47 -5.16 8.93
C GLY A 24 6.64 -4.24 9.83
N ALA A 25 6.51 -2.96 9.49
CA ALA A 25 5.68 -2.05 10.26
C ALA A 25 4.20 -2.44 10.14
N GLN A 26 3.44 -2.22 11.21
CA GLN A 26 1.99 -2.40 11.16
C GLN A 26 1.34 -1.07 10.86
N VAL A 27 0.43 -1.08 9.89
CA VAL A 27 -0.27 0.12 9.46
C VAL A 27 -1.76 -0.16 9.35
N ARG A 28 -2.56 0.86 9.61
CA ARG A 28 -3.99 0.80 9.37
C ARG A 28 -4.26 1.26 7.94
N ILE A 29 -5.05 0.49 7.21
CA ILE A 29 -5.44 0.84 5.85
C ILE A 29 -6.53 1.91 5.92
N GLU A 30 -6.24 3.11 5.44
CA GLU A 30 -7.19 4.21 5.44
C GLU A 30 -8.00 4.25 4.14
N SER A 31 -7.36 3.89 3.01
CA SER A 31 -8.01 3.91 1.71
C SER A 31 -7.37 2.88 0.79
N VAL A 32 -8.18 2.24 -0.04
CA VAL A 32 -7.68 1.34 -1.11
C VAL A 32 -7.87 1.99 -2.48
N ARG A 33 -8.13 3.29 -2.51
CA ARG A 33 -8.42 4.02 -3.75
C ARG A 33 -7.33 3.83 -4.82
N SER A 34 -6.07 3.83 -4.40
CA SER A 34 -4.96 3.74 -5.34
C SER A 34 -4.82 2.37 -6.00
N CYS A 35 -5.42 1.32 -5.45
CA CYS A 35 -5.33 -0.02 -6.04
C CYS A 35 -6.66 -0.53 -6.64
N THR A 36 -7.75 0.23 -6.52
CA THR A 36 -9.05 -0.22 -7.02
C THR A 36 -9.43 0.39 -8.37
N LYS A 37 -8.72 1.41 -8.80
CA LYS A 37 -9.03 2.10 -10.04
C LYS A 37 -8.96 1.15 -11.23
N GLY A 38 -10.05 1.10 -12.03
CA GLY A 38 -10.11 0.27 -13.23
C GLY A 38 -10.43 -1.20 -12.97
N LEU A 39 -10.64 -1.60 -11.72
CA LEU A 39 -10.99 -2.99 -11.41
C LEU A 39 -12.50 -3.23 -11.52
N PRO A 40 -12.91 -4.50 -11.79
CA PRO A 40 -14.30 -4.88 -11.69
C PRO A 40 -14.89 -4.59 -10.32
N PHE A 41 -16.19 -4.37 -10.25
CA PHE A 41 -16.88 -4.00 -9.02
C PHE A 41 -16.62 -4.99 -7.87
N GLU A 42 -16.65 -6.29 -8.17
CA GLU A 42 -16.42 -7.30 -7.13
C GLU A 42 -15.01 -7.23 -6.53
N ASP A 43 -14.02 -6.97 -7.38
CA ASP A 43 -12.64 -6.82 -6.91
C ASP A 43 -12.48 -5.54 -6.08
N GLN A 44 -13.13 -4.46 -6.48
CA GLN A 44 -13.13 -3.23 -5.70
C GLN A 44 -13.74 -3.44 -4.33
N LYS A 45 -14.87 -4.16 -4.26
CA LYS A 45 -15.57 -4.45 -3.02
C LYS A 45 -14.68 -5.29 -2.09
N ARG A 46 -13.99 -6.29 -2.64
CA ARG A 46 -13.08 -7.12 -1.86
C ARG A 46 -11.94 -6.31 -1.27
N LEU A 47 -11.33 -5.44 -2.06
CA LEU A 47 -10.23 -4.60 -1.58
C LEU A 47 -10.71 -3.57 -0.56
N ARG A 48 -11.89 -2.99 -0.77
CA ARG A 48 -12.45 -2.05 0.20
C ARG A 48 -12.72 -2.67 1.56
N SER A 49 -12.90 -3.98 1.63
CA SER A 49 -13.09 -4.66 2.90
C SER A 49 -11.84 -4.59 3.79
N HIS A 50 -10.68 -4.26 3.22
CA HIS A 50 -9.46 -4.07 3.99
C HIS A 50 -9.35 -2.70 4.63
N GLU A 51 -10.18 -1.74 4.24
CA GLU A 51 -10.16 -0.41 4.87
C GLU A 51 -10.50 -0.53 6.34
N GLY A 52 -9.67 0.11 7.18
CA GLY A 52 -9.78 0.01 8.63
C GLY A 52 -9.01 -1.15 9.25
N GLN A 53 -8.53 -2.11 8.46
CA GLN A 53 -7.74 -3.22 8.97
C GLN A 53 -6.30 -2.79 9.23
N VAL A 54 -5.66 -3.47 10.17
CA VAL A 54 -4.23 -3.32 10.45
C VAL A 54 -3.50 -4.47 9.79
N LEU A 55 -2.56 -4.14 8.90
CA LEU A 55 -1.77 -5.14 8.19
C LEU A 55 -0.29 -4.79 8.30
N SER A 56 0.55 -5.81 8.15
CA SER A 56 2.00 -5.61 8.14
C SER A 56 2.48 -5.27 6.73
N VAL A 57 3.42 -4.34 6.64
CA VAL A 57 4.07 -4.01 5.37
C VAL A 57 5.00 -5.16 5.00
N LEU A 58 4.75 -5.82 3.87
CA LEU A 58 5.56 -6.93 3.40
C LEU A 58 6.74 -6.46 2.57
N GLU A 59 6.54 -5.41 1.77
CA GLU A 59 7.55 -4.92 0.84
C GLU A 59 7.30 -3.46 0.51
N ILE A 60 8.35 -2.72 0.24
CA ILE A 60 8.27 -1.37 -0.35
C ILE A 60 9.04 -1.47 -1.65
N ASP A 61 8.36 -1.25 -2.79
CA ASP A 61 8.99 -1.42 -4.09
C ASP A 61 9.78 -0.17 -4.52
N ARG A 62 10.37 -0.24 -5.70
CA ARG A 62 11.22 0.84 -6.22
C ARG A 62 10.45 2.14 -6.47
N TYR A 63 9.12 2.06 -6.59
CA TYR A 63 8.27 3.24 -6.77
C TYR A 63 7.82 3.83 -5.44
N GLY A 64 8.12 3.17 -4.34
CA GLY A 64 7.66 3.57 -3.01
C GLY A 64 6.29 3.04 -2.66
N MET A 65 5.70 2.16 -3.48
CA MET A 65 4.43 1.53 -3.18
C MET A 65 4.60 0.50 -2.07
N ILE A 66 3.62 0.41 -1.19
CA ILE A 66 3.64 -0.48 -0.04
C ILE A 66 2.80 -1.71 -0.35
N TRP A 67 3.38 -2.89 -0.18
CA TRP A 67 2.73 -4.15 -0.53
C TRP A 67 2.25 -4.90 0.70
N PHE A 68 1.06 -5.47 0.58
CA PHE A 68 0.38 -6.22 1.63
C PHE A 68 -0.11 -7.55 1.11
N GLY A 69 -0.29 -8.53 2.02
CA GLY A 69 -0.94 -9.78 1.71
C GLY A 69 -2.41 -9.74 2.11
N SER A 70 -3.27 -10.28 1.27
CA SER A 70 -4.68 -10.45 1.60
C SER A 70 -4.81 -11.39 2.79
N ASP A 71 -5.69 -11.05 3.73
CA ASP A 71 -6.01 -11.89 4.90
C ASP A 71 -4.77 -12.26 5.73
N GLY A 72 -3.77 -11.36 5.77
CA GLY A 72 -2.56 -11.60 6.56
C GLY A 72 -1.57 -12.55 5.92
N SER A 73 -1.75 -12.89 4.64
CA SER A 73 -0.81 -13.70 3.88
C SER A 73 0.57 -13.07 3.87
N SER A 74 1.61 -13.90 3.81
CA SER A 74 2.99 -13.43 3.67
C SER A 74 3.39 -13.17 2.21
N SER A 75 2.51 -13.45 1.26
CA SER A 75 2.76 -13.19 -0.16
C SER A 75 2.17 -11.84 -0.54
N PRO A 76 2.97 -10.93 -1.15
CA PRO A 76 2.44 -9.64 -1.60
C PRO A 76 1.34 -9.83 -2.64
N ASP A 77 0.21 -9.19 -2.43
CA ASP A 77 -1.02 -9.41 -3.18
C ASP A 77 -1.59 -8.12 -3.74
N PHE A 78 -1.51 -7.04 -2.96
CA PHE A 78 -1.93 -5.72 -3.43
C PHE A 78 -1.01 -4.65 -2.86
N SER A 79 -0.96 -3.50 -3.52
CA SER A 79 -0.12 -2.38 -3.09
C SER A 79 -0.95 -1.11 -2.91
N LEU A 80 -0.48 -0.25 -2.02
CA LEU A 80 -1.09 1.05 -1.75
C LEU A 80 -0.01 2.13 -1.78
N ARG A 81 -0.43 3.36 -1.99
CA ARG A 81 0.46 4.51 -1.83
C ARG A 81 0.69 4.74 -0.33
N PRO A 82 1.89 5.21 0.06
CA PRO A 82 2.17 5.46 1.48
C PRO A 82 1.16 6.40 2.16
N GLU A 83 0.62 7.35 1.42
CA GLU A 83 -0.34 8.33 1.94
C GLU A 83 -1.72 7.73 2.27
N ASP A 84 -1.96 6.47 1.86
CA ASP A 84 -3.24 5.80 2.08
C ASP A 84 -3.27 4.96 3.36
N VAL A 85 -2.24 5.03 4.17
CA VAL A 85 -2.13 4.26 5.41
C VAL A 85 -1.67 5.14 6.57
N THR A 86 -1.85 4.60 7.79
CA THR A 86 -1.37 5.25 9.02
C THR A 86 -0.56 4.24 9.81
N VAL A 87 0.67 4.59 10.17
CA VAL A 87 1.52 3.75 11.02
C VAL A 87 0.92 3.68 12.42
N ILE A 88 0.81 2.46 12.93
CA ILE A 88 0.26 2.22 14.27
C ILE A 88 1.38 2.40 15.32
#